data_2ed99cd06a170bb72a4d544f2dccfddd
#
_entry.id   2ed99cd06a170bb72a4d544f2dccfddd
#
_cell.length_a   1.000
_cell.length_b   1.000
_cell.length_c   1.000
_cell.angle_alpha   90.00
_cell.angle_beta   90.00
_cell.angle_gamma   90.00
#
_symmetry.space_group_name_H-M   'P 1'
#
loop_
_entity.id
_entity.type
_entity.pdbx_description
1 polymer ?
#
loop_
_entity_poly.entity_id
_entity_poly.type
_entity_poly.pdbx_seq_one_letter_code
_entity_poly.pdbx_strand_id
1 'polypeptide(L)'
;MAEEKESVFDRDKGPVEEKLPGGLAFPESVPKGEVCVTYGRHLVMNKQVVSVIRDLGIKPLVMQDKKYAEKPLAEFVAAHPDIQFVVAILSADDWGYPKEGKPKDAVLRADQLVVFHLGYWIGRLGRERVFALYYDQRSFQWPTKFMDLVYTPLDKKGLWQKELIRRLKQFGLL
;
A
#
# COMPACT_ATOMS: atom_id res chain seq x y z
N MET A 1 -59.25 -28.36 21.93
CA MET A 1 -58.13 -29.28 22.14
C MET A 1 -56.99 -28.75 21.23
N ALA A 2 -56.04 -28.05 21.80
CA ALA A 2 -54.88 -27.52 21.13
C ALA A 2 -53.71 -28.42 21.48
N GLU A 3 -53.07 -29.02 20.48
CA GLU A 3 -51.83 -29.79 20.65
C GLU A 3 -50.64 -28.85 20.66
N GLU A 4 -49.99 -28.78 21.81
CA GLU A 4 -48.67 -28.18 22.01
C GLU A 4 -47.62 -29.03 21.28
N LYS A 5 -46.92 -28.43 20.32
CA LYS A 5 -45.68 -29.00 19.77
C LYS A 5 -44.51 -28.56 20.63
N GLU A 6 -44.01 -29.46 21.44
CA GLU A 6 -42.76 -29.35 22.17
C GLU A 6 -41.59 -29.14 21.20
N SER A 7 -40.85 -28.07 21.41
CA SER A 7 -39.58 -27.75 20.79
C SER A 7 -38.49 -28.57 21.49
N VAL A 8 -38.00 -29.60 20.84
CA VAL A 8 -36.83 -30.37 21.28
C VAL A 8 -35.56 -29.59 20.85
N PHE A 9 -35.11 -28.68 21.70
CA PHE A 9 -33.79 -28.11 21.60
C PHE A 9 -32.91 -28.82 22.64
N ASP A 10 -32.21 -29.86 22.20
CA ASP A 10 -31.23 -30.60 23.00
C ASP A 10 -29.95 -29.76 23.14
N ARG A 11 -29.72 -29.20 24.33
CA ARG A 11 -28.60 -28.27 24.63
C ARG A 11 -27.28 -28.96 24.96
N ASP A 12 -27.21 -30.29 24.91
CA ASP A 12 -26.03 -31.05 25.35
C ASP A 12 -25.20 -31.70 24.22
N LYS A 13 -25.49 -31.43 22.97
CA LYS A 13 -24.64 -31.85 21.87
C LYS A 13 -23.78 -30.68 21.43
N GLY A 14 -22.47 -30.77 21.72
CA GLY A 14 -21.47 -29.89 21.18
C GLY A 14 -21.54 -29.82 19.65
N PRO A 15 -20.85 -28.85 19.01
CA PRO A 15 -20.99 -28.63 17.59
C PRO A 15 -20.69 -29.91 16.81
N VAL A 16 -21.67 -30.38 16.07
CA VAL A 16 -21.56 -31.52 15.16
C VAL A 16 -20.65 -31.03 14.01
N GLU A 17 -19.44 -31.52 13.93
CA GLU A 17 -18.62 -31.37 12.75
C GLU A 17 -19.26 -32.09 11.58
N GLU A 18 -20.04 -31.40 10.81
CA GLU A 18 -20.60 -31.87 9.57
C GLU A 18 -19.49 -31.94 8.52
N LYS A 19 -18.86 -33.12 8.39
CA LYS A 19 -17.93 -33.39 7.30
C LYS A 19 -18.71 -33.42 6.01
N LEU A 20 -18.62 -32.33 5.25
CA LEU A 20 -19.12 -32.28 3.87
C LEU A 20 -18.37 -33.32 3.01
N PRO A 21 -19.09 -34.14 2.24
CA PRO A 21 -18.47 -35.14 1.36
C PRO A 21 -17.83 -34.47 0.17
N GLY A 22 -16.52 -34.67 0.01
CA GLY A 22 -15.70 -34.14 -1.09
C GLY A 22 -14.82 -33.03 -0.59
N GLY A 23 -13.65 -33.42 -0.02
CA GLY A 23 -12.66 -32.54 0.59
C GLY A 23 -12.19 -31.39 -0.26
N LEU A 24 -12.95 -30.33 -0.32
CA LEU A 24 -12.42 -28.99 -0.61
C LEU A 24 -11.68 -28.56 0.65
N ALA A 25 -10.36 -28.82 0.66
CA ALA A 25 -9.49 -28.20 1.63
C ALA A 25 -9.62 -26.70 1.44
N PHE A 26 -10.21 -25.99 2.41
CA PHE A 26 -10.09 -24.53 2.46
C PHE A 26 -8.60 -24.23 2.53
N PRO A 27 -8.07 -23.30 1.69
CA PRO A 27 -6.69 -22.92 1.80
C PRO A 27 -6.43 -22.44 3.23
N GLU A 28 -5.45 -23.05 3.89
CA GLU A 28 -5.08 -22.78 5.29
C GLU A 28 -4.65 -21.32 5.58
N SER A 29 -4.55 -20.48 4.55
CA SER A 29 -4.36 -19.04 4.67
C SER A 29 -5.14 -18.30 3.57
N VAL A 30 -5.98 -17.36 3.98
CA VAL A 30 -6.48 -16.32 3.07
C VAL A 30 -5.24 -15.67 2.46
N PRO A 31 -5.11 -15.57 1.12
CA PRO A 31 -3.96 -14.90 0.51
C PRO A 31 -3.84 -13.51 1.12
N LYS A 32 -2.73 -13.25 1.83
CA LYS A 32 -2.44 -11.90 2.31
C LYS A 32 -2.35 -11.02 1.07
N GLY A 33 -3.09 -9.90 1.06
CA GLY A 33 -3.07 -8.97 -0.04
C GLY A 33 -1.65 -8.48 -0.35
N GLU A 34 -1.41 -8.08 -1.58
CA GLU A 34 -0.09 -7.63 -2.04
C GLU A 34 0.20 -6.19 -1.58
N VAL A 35 1.46 -5.93 -1.26
CA VAL A 35 2.00 -4.59 -0.98
C VAL A 35 2.81 -4.11 -2.17
N CYS A 36 2.41 -2.99 -2.76
CA CYS A 36 3.11 -2.36 -3.87
C CYS A 36 3.98 -1.21 -3.38
N VAL A 37 5.14 -1.01 -4.02
CA VAL A 37 6.04 0.12 -3.76
C VAL A 37 6.30 0.85 -5.06
N THR A 38 6.16 2.19 -5.04
CA THR A 38 6.54 3.08 -6.13
C THR A 38 7.46 4.17 -5.62
N TYR A 39 8.47 4.54 -6.42
CA TYR A 39 9.48 5.49 -6.02
C TYR A 39 10.14 6.19 -7.22
N GLY A 40 10.79 7.32 -6.95
CA GLY A 40 11.58 8.06 -7.94
C GLY A 40 13.02 7.56 -8.04
N ARG A 41 13.96 8.50 -8.17
CA ARG A 41 15.36 8.18 -8.53
C ARG A 41 16.30 7.97 -7.34
N HIS A 42 15.87 8.26 -6.12
CA HIS A 42 16.74 8.19 -4.94
C HIS A 42 16.95 6.75 -4.44
N LEU A 43 17.90 6.03 -5.06
CA LEU A 43 18.10 4.59 -4.87
C LEU A 43 18.33 4.13 -3.40
N VAL A 44 19.03 4.95 -2.59
CA VAL A 44 19.34 4.56 -1.21
C VAL A 44 18.08 4.45 -0.35
N MET A 45 17.19 5.44 -0.43
CA MET A 45 15.92 5.44 0.30
C MET A 45 15.02 4.30 -0.14
N ASN A 46 14.93 4.11 -1.45
CA ASN A 46 14.09 3.08 -2.04
C ASN A 46 14.50 1.70 -1.54
N LYS A 47 15.80 1.40 -1.54
CA LYS A 47 16.36 0.15 -1.01
C LYS A 47 16.08 -0.02 0.48
N GLN A 48 16.20 1.04 1.28
CA GLN A 48 15.91 1.01 2.72
C GLN A 48 14.45 0.62 3.00
N VAL A 49 13.51 1.27 2.34
CA VAL A 49 12.08 0.99 2.53
C VAL A 49 11.71 -0.42 2.07
N VAL A 50 12.20 -0.83 0.90
CA VAL A 50 11.99 -2.19 0.37
C VAL A 50 12.59 -3.25 1.30
N SER A 51 13.79 -2.99 1.87
CA SER A 51 14.41 -3.90 2.84
C SER A 51 13.53 -4.07 4.07
N VAL A 52 13.08 -2.98 4.68
CA VAL A 52 12.19 -3.03 5.86
C VAL A 52 10.91 -3.84 5.57
N ILE A 53 10.28 -3.66 4.42
CA ILE A 53 9.09 -4.43 4.06
C ILE A 53 9.41 -5.93 3.96
N ARG A 54 10.58 -6.28 3.38
CA ARG A 54 11.03 -7.68 3.30
C ARG A 54 11.35 -8.28 4.67
N ASP A 55 11.97 -7.51 5.55
CA ASP A 55 12.29 -7.92 6.92
C ASP A 55 11.02 -8.21 7.76
N LEU A 56 9.89 -7.61 7.37
CA LEU A 56 8.56 -7.92 7.92
C LEU A 56 7.93 -9.20 7.31
N GLY A 57 8.64 -9.93 6.46
CA GLY A 57 8.16 -11.15 5.81
C GLY A 57 7.25 -10.89 4.59
N ILE A 58 7.17 -9.66 4.11
CA ILE A 58 6.36 -9.28 2.95
C ILE A 58 7.26 -9.21 1.71
N LYS A 59 6.81 -9.80 0.60
CA LYS A 59 7.47 -9.65 -0.70
C LYS A 59 6.82 -8.49 -1.47
N PRO A 60 7.41 -7.28 -1.46
CA PRO A 60 6.78 -6.14 -2.11
C PRO A 60 6.84 -6.25 -3.63
N LEU A 61 5.80 -5.78 -4.29
CA LEU A 61 5.79 -5.52 -5.73
C LEU A 61 6.39 -4.14 -5.99
N VAL A 62 7.56 -4.09 -6.57
CA VAL A 62 8.25 -2.83 -6.86
C VAL A 62 7.95 -2.44 -8.32
N MET A 63 7.23 -1.34 -8.52
CA MET A 63 6.81 -0.91 -9.87
C MET A 63 7.98 -0.56 -10.79
N GLN A 64 9.11 -0.12 -10.24
CA GLN A 64 10.33 0.22 -10.97
C GLN A 64 11.23 -0.99 -11.26
N ASP A 65 10.87 -2.19 -10.84
CA ASP A 65 11.61 -3.41 -11.24
C ASP A 65 11.56 -3.58 -12.76
N LYS A 66 12.68 -4.02 -13.36
CA LYS A 66 12.83 -4.16 -14.83
C LYS A 66 11.67 -4.89 -15.51
N LYS A 67 11.10 -5.88 -14.83
CA LYS A 67 9.97 -6.67 -15.36
C LYS A 67 8.66 -5.89 -15.46
N TYR A 68 8.56 -4.72 -14.82
CA TYR A 68 7.36 -3.89 -14.77
C TYR A 68 7.57 -2.47 -15.34
N ALA A 69 8.80 -1.96 -15.29
CA ALA A 69 9.13 -0.55 -15.58
C ALA A 69 8.69 -0.07 -16.98
N GLU A 70 8.60 -0.99 -17.95
CA GLU A 70 8.19 -0.68 -19.33
C GLU A 70 6.73 -1.03 -19.61
N LYS A 71 6.00 -1.56 -18.60
CA LYS A 71 4.60 -1.94 -18.79
C LYS A 71 3.67 -0.76 -18.51
N PRO A 72 2.60 -0.62 -19.31
CA PRO A 72 1.53 0.31 -18.98
C PRO A 72 0.98 0.02 -17.58
N LEU A 73 0.65 1.08 -16.83
CA LEU A 73 0.10 0.93 -15.47
C LEU A 73 -1.13 0.03 -15.45
N ALA A 74 -1.99 0.12 -16.45
CA ALA A 74 -3.19 -0.72 -16.56
C ALA A 74 -2.86 -2.21 -16.63
N GLU A 75 -1.81 -2.59 -17.35
CA GLU A 75 -1.36 -3.99 -17.44
C GLU A 75 -0.76 -4.48 -16.11
N PHE A 76 0.04 -3.64 -15.47
CA PHE A 76 0.58 -3.94 -14.15
C PHE A 76 -0.54 -4.21 -13.14
N VAL A 77 -1.54 -3.34 -13.12
CA VAL A 77 -2.69 -3.45 -12.21
C VAL A 77 -3.56 -4.67 -12.51
N ALA A 78 -3.78 -4.98 -13.79
CA ALA A 78 -4.55 -6.16 -14.20
C ALA A 78 -3.83 -7.47 -13.81
N ALA A 79 -2.50 -7.47 -13.85
CA ALA A 79 -1.69 -8.63 -13.44
C ALA A 79 -1.60 -8.80 -11.91
N HIS A 80 -1.94 -7.76 -11.13
CA HIS A 80 -1.85 -7.74 -9.67
C HIS A 80 -3.15 -7.22 -9.04
N PRO A 81 -4.27 -7.94 -9.17
CA PRO A 81 -5.57 -7.51 -8.65
C PRO A 81 -5.61 -7.44 -7.12
N ASP A 82 -4.75 -8.18 -6.45
CA ASP A 82 -4.71 -8.36 -4.99
C ASP A 82 -3.88 -7.28 -4.26
N ILE A 83 -3.42 -6.24 -4.96
CA ILE A 83 -2.76 -5.10 -4.31
C ILE A 83 -3.75 -4.41 -3.38
N GLN A 84 -3.45 -4.42 -2.08
CA GLN A 84 -4.27 -3.84 -1.04
C GLN A 84 -3.62 -2.68 -0.30
N PHE A 85 -2.32 -2.48 -0.48
CA PHE A 85 -1.58 -1.41 0.17
C PHE A 85 -0.45 -0.92 -0.72
N VAL A 86 -0.21 0.38 -0.71
CA VAL A 86 0.84 1.00 -1.53
C VAL A 86 1.71 1.91 -0.68
N VAL A 87 3.02 1.77 -0.86
CA VAL A 87 4.02 2.70 -0.32
C VAL A 87 4.56 3.55 -1.47
N ALA A 88 4.28 4.85 -1.43
CA ALA A 88 4.80 5.81 -2.40
C ALA A 88 5.92 6.64 -1.75
N ILE A 89 7.11 6.63 -2.37
CA ILE A 89 8.28 7.32 -1.83
C ILE A 89 8.59 8.54 -2.69
N LEU A 90 8.42 9.70 -2.09
CA LEU A 90 8.60 11.00 -2.71
C LEU A 90 10.00 11.53 -2.36
N SER A 91 10.87 11.62 -3.34
CA SER A 91 12.19 12.21 -3.24
C SER A 91 12.29 13.45 -4.12
N ALA A 92 13.25 14.31 -3.84
CA ALA A 92 13.52 15.50 -4.66
C ALA A 92 14.30 15.10 -5.90
N ASP A 93 13.59 14.65 -6.92
CA ASP A 93 14.16 14.04 -8.12
C ASP A 93 14.32 15.04 -9.28
N ASP A 94 13.44 16.05 -9.33
CA ASP A 94 13.36 17.00 -10.43
C ASP A 94 13.36 18.46 -9.94
N TRP A 95 13.88 19.34 -10.77
CA TRP A 95 13.70 20.79 -10.63
C TRP A 95 12.56 21.26 -11.53
N GLY A 96 11.70 22.10 -11.00
CA GLY A 96 10.62 22.66 -11.79
C GLY A 96 10.21 24.05 -11.36
N TYR A 97 9.72 24.84 -12.30
CA TYR A 97 9.18 26.18 -12.08
C TYR A 97 8.04 26.44 -13.08
N PRO A 98 7.14 27.40 -12.79
CA PRO A 98 6.08 27.79 -13.73
C PRO A 98 6.68 28.28 -15.06
N LYS A 99 5.96 28.07 -16.16
CA LYS A 99 6.40 28.49 -17.50
C LYS A 99 6.77 29.98 -17.58
N GLU A 100 6.02 30.81 -16.87
CA GLU A 100 6.22 32.28 -16.78
C GLU A 100 7.28 32.68 -15.75
N GLY A 101 7.79 31.69 -14.98
CA GLY A 101 8.84 31.88 -13.99
C GLY A 101 10.23 31.92 -14.60
N LYS A 102 11.22 32.05 -13.74
CA LYS A 102 12.65 32.04 -14.13
C LYS A 102 13.34 30.82 -13.51
N PRO A 103 14.47 30.35 -14.06
CA PRO A 103 15.24 29.24 -13.49
C PRO A 103 15.60 29.41 -12.00
N LYS A 104 15.78 30.67 -11.53
CA LYS A 104 16.02 30.97 -10.11
C LYS A 104 14.83 30.64 -9.20
N ASP A 105 13.64 30.52 -9.76
CA ASP A 105 12.40 30.21 -9.04
C ASP A 105 12.14 28.70 -8.99
N ALA A 106 13.11 27.90 -9.46
CA ALA A 106 13.01 26.46 -9.49
C ALA A 106 12.92 25.88 -8.04
N VAL A 107 12.01 24.94 -7.88
CA VAL A 107 11.83 24.19 -6.64
C VAL A 107 12.01 22.70 -6.89
N LEU A 108 12.39 21.98 -5.86
CA LEU A 108 12.53 20.53 -5.91
C LEU A 108 11.15 19.86 -5.94
N ARG A 109 11.00 18.86 -6.78
CA ARG A 109 9.76 18.08 -6.93
C ARG A 109 10.05 16.59 -6.92
N ALA A 110 9.04 15.81 -6.56
CA ALA A 110 9.07 14.39 -6.82
C ALA A 110 8.99 14.11 -8.33
N ASP A 111 9.54 12.96 -8.72
CA ASP A 111 9.38 12.44 -10.08
C ASP A 111 7.91 12.40 -10.47
N GLN A 112 7.57 12.87 -11.68
CA GLN A 112 6.20 12.99 -12.15
C GLN A 112 5.49 11.64 -12.22
N LEU A 113 6.20 10.57 -12.53
CA LEU A 113 5.63 9.22 -12.57
C LEU A 113 5.19 8.77 -11.17
N VAL A 114 5.96 9.07 -10.13
CA VAL A 114 5.59 8.76 -8.74
C VAL A 114 4.35 9.55 -8.33
N VAL A 115 4.25 10.81 -8.72
CA VAL A 115 3.07 11.64 -8.44
C VAL A 115 1.84 11.09 -9.16
N PHE A 116 2.00 10.66 -10.42
CA PHE A 116 0.94 10.00 -11.17
C PHE A 116 0.47 8.70 -10.49
N HIS A 117 1.41 7.83 -10.10
CA HIS A 117 1.10 6.60 -9.38
C HIS A 117 0.40 6.88 -8.04
N LEU A 118 0.88 7.87 -7.30
CA LEU A 118 0.27 8.29 -6.03
C LEU A 118 -1.22 8.63 -6.22
N GLY A 119 -1.53 9.49 -7.18
CA GLY A 119 -2.91 9.87 -7.49
C GLY A 119 -3.78 8.69 -7.92
N TYR A 120 -3.25 7.82 -8.78
CA TYR A 120 -3.94 6.61 -9.22
C TYR A 120 -4.30 5.69 -8.05
N TRP A 121 -3.33 5.38 -7.18
CA TRP A 121 -3.54 4.46 -6.07
C TRP A 121 -4.48 5.03 -4.99
N ILE A 122 -4.43 6.34 -4.74
CA ILE A 122 -5.40 7.00 -3.86
C ILE A 122 -6.82 6.86 -4.42
N GLY A 123 -7.00 7.07 -5.72
CA GLY A 123 -8.29 6.90 -6.36
C GLY A 123 -8.81 5.45 -6.34
N ARG A 124 -7.91 4.47 -6.43
CA ARG A 124 -8.28 3.04 -6.47
C ARG A 124 -8.50 2.43 -5.08
N LEU A 125 -7.63 2.72 -4.12
CA LEU A 125 -7.60 2.05 -2.81
C LEU A 125 -8.12 2.93 -1.66
N GLY A 126 -8.26 4.22 -1.90
CA GLY A 126 -8.46 5.21 -0.85
C GLY A 126 -7.15 5.60 -0.15
N ARG A 127 -7.13 6.82 0.40
CA ARG A 127 -5.94 7.42 1.04
C ARG A 127 -5.37 6.61 2.21
N GLU A 128 -6.20 5.89 2.94
CA GLU A 128 -5.80 5.12 4.12
C GLU A 128 -4.89 3.92 3.76
N ARG A 129 -5.02 3.41 2.53
CA ARG A 129 -4.23 2.30 2.01
C ARG A 129 -3.02 2.76 1.19
N VAL A 130 -2.77 4.06 1.14
CA VAL A 130 -1.60 4.64 0.47
C VAL A 130 -0.73 5.33 1.51
N PHE A 131 0.46 4.81 1.71
CA PHE A 131 1.44 5.34 2.65
C PHE A 131 2.47 6.17 1.91
N ALA A 132 2.31 7.50 1.98
CA ALA A 132 3.21 8.44 1.32
C ALA A 132 4.39 8.78 2.24
N LEU A 133 5.57 8.29 1.88
CA LEU A 133 6.83 8.62 2.52
C LEU A 133 7.55 9.73 1.75
N TYR A 134 8.24 10.60 2.45
CA TYR A 134 9.07 11.61 1.82
C TYR A 134 10.42 11.76 2.49
N TYR A 135 11.39 12.20 1.73
CA TYR A 135 12.67 12.64 2.26
C TYR A 135 12.62 14.15 2.48
N ASP A 136 12.81 14.55 3.75
CA ASP A 136 12.76 15.96 4.11
C ASP A 136 13.91 16.74 3.43
N GLN A 137 13.52 17.63 2.52
CA GLN A 137 14.42 18.55 1.85
C GLN A 137 13.82 19.96 1.84
N ARG A 138 14.68 20.93 2.05
CA ARG A 138 14.29 22.34 1.96
C ARG A 138 13.77 22.65 0.55
N SER A 139 12.75 23.48 0.45
CA SER A 139 12.16 23.94 -0.81
C SER A 139 11.51 22.81 -1.65
N PHE A 140 11.04 21.73 -1.02
CA PHE A 140 10.30 20.69 -1.71
C PHE A 140 8.87 21.12 -2.00
N GLN A 141 8.46 21.04 -3.26
CA GLN A 141 7.08 21.29 -3.68
C GLN A 141 6.25 20.02 -3.52
N TRP A 142 5.28 20.06 -2.63
CA TRP A 142 4.33 18.97 -2.44
C TRP A 142 3.43 18.79 -3.66
N PRO A 143 3.12 17.54 -4.06
CA PRO A 143 2.25 17.26 -5.21
C PRO A 143 0.88 17.90 -5.06
N THR A 144 0.35 17.92 -3.85
CA THR A 144 -0.93 18.57 -3.56
C THR A 144 -1.09 18.88 -2.06
N LYS A 145 -1.79 19.96 -1.79
CA LYS A 145 -2.22 20.35 -0.45
C LYS A 145 -3.68 19.95 -0.16
N PHE A 146 -4.40 19.48 -1.18
CA PHE A 146 -5.86 19.32 -1.13
C PHE A 146 -6.35 17.89 -0.90
N MET A 147 -5.44 16.91 -0.82
CA MET A 147 -5.84 15.50 -0.75
C MET A 147 -5.91 14.95 0.68
N ASP A 148 -5.79 15.76 1.71
CA ASP A 148 -5.74 15.34 3.13
C ASP A 148 -4.80 14.13 3.34
N LEU A 149 -3.81 14.00 2.48
CA LEU A 149 -2.85 12.92 2.55
C LEU A 149 -1.80 13.25 3.61
N VAL A 150 -1.62 12.35 4.54
CA VAL A 150 -0.57 12.46 5.54
C VAL A 150 0.75 12.00 4.94
N TYR A 151 1.65 12.95 4.69
CA TYR A 151 3.02 12.66 4.29
C TYR A 151 3.87 12.35 5.51
N THR A 152 4.49 11.18 5.54
CA THR A 152 5.33 10.75 6.65
C THR A 152 6.81 10.92 6.31
N PRO A 153 7.61 11.62 7.14
CA PRO A 153 9.03 11.78 6.87
C PRO A 153 9.77 10.45 7.03
N LEU A 154 10.71 10.22 6.11
CA LEU A 154 11.68 9.14 6.19
C LEU A 154 12.79 9.55 7.17
N ASP A 155 12.47 9.52 8.46
CA ASP A 155 13.35 9.98 9.53
C ASP A 155 14.40 8.92 9.92
N LYS A 156 15.54 9.40 10.43
CA LYS A 156 16.63 8.54 10.91
C LYS A 156 16.28 7.75 12.19
N LYS A 157 15.23 8.15 12.92
CA LYS A 157 14.80 7.49 14.15
C LYS A 157 13.89 6.29 13.89
N GLY A 158 13.48 6.09 12.64
CA GLY A 158 12.64 4.97 12.23
C GLY A 158 11.18 5.08 12.67
N LEU A 159 10.68 6.28 12.95
CA LEU A 159 9.27 6.47 13.32
C LEU A 159 8.33 6.06 12.19
N TRP A 160 8.73 6.28 10.95
CA TRP A 160 8.00 5.83 9.76
C TRP A 160 7.81 4.31 9.71
N GLN A 161 8.77 3.52 10.23
CA GLN A 161 8.67 2.05 10.27
C GLN A 161 7.55 1.61 11.22
N LYS A 162 7.44 2.26 12.39
CA LYS A 162 6.36 1.99 13.35
C LYS A 162 5.00 2.29 12.74
N GLU A 163 4.89 3.40 12.01
CA GLU A 163 3.66 3.79 11.35
C GLU A 163 3.31 2.84 10.18
N LEU A 164 4.29 2.41 9.40
CA LEU A 164 4.12 1.38 8.36
C LEU A 164 3.58 0.08 8.96
N ILE A 165 4.21 -0.43 10.02
CA ILE A 165 3.79 -1.65 10.70
C ILE A 165 2.35 -1.51 11.22
N ARG A 166 2.03 -0.38 11.86
CA ARG A 166 0.69 -0.09 12.36
C ARG A 166 -0.37 -0.18 11.25
N ARG A 167 -0.10 0.46 10.10
CA ARG A 167 -1.00 0.45 8.94
C ARG A 167 -1.12 -0.94 8.32
N LEU A 168 -0.02 -1.65 8.13
CA LEU A 168 -0.06 -3.02 7.58
C LEU A 168 -0.90 -3.96 8.46
N LYS A 169 -0.76 -3.87 9.79
CA LYS A 169 -1.59 -4.62 10.74
C LYS A 169 -3.08 -4.24 10.65
N GLN A 170 -3.37 -2.95 10.53
CA GLN A 170 -4.74 -2.44 10.41
C GLN A 170 -5.47 -3.06 9.21
N PHE A 171 -4.75 -3.40 8.15
CA PHE A 171 -5.32 -4.00 6.93
C PHE A 171 -5.09 -5.51 6.82
N GLY A 172 -4.61 -6.17 7.88
CA GLY A 172 -4.40 -7.61 7.91
C GLY A 172 -3.27 -8.11 7.00
N LEU A 173 -2.31 -7.26 6.68
CA LEU A 173 -1.17 -7.57 5.81
C LEU A 173 0.07 -8.01 6.59
N LEU A 174 -0.01 -7.97 7.93
CA LEU A 174 1.04 -8.32 8.86
C LEU A 174 0.44 -9.05 10.06
#